data_b5b87600d3fff24e6f8a745c3c44fd9b
#
_entry.id   b5b87600d3fff24e6f8a745c3c44fd9b
#
_cell.length_a   1.000
_cell.length_b   1.000
_cell.length_c   1.000
_cell.angle_alpha   90.00
_cell.angle_beta   90.00
_cell.angle_gamma   90.00
#
_symmetry.space_group_name_H-M   'P 1'
#
loop_
_entity.id
_entity.type
_entity.pdbx_description
1 polymer ?
#
loop_
_entity_poly.entity_id
_entity_poly.type
_entity_poly.pdbx_seq_one_letter_code
_entity_poly.pdbx_strand_id
1 'polypeptide(L)'
;MKIKAISIFPEYFTPLKLSLIGKAIEGGIVDFEAIDLRTFTDDVHRSVDDTPYGGGAGMVMKPDPWGEAIDSALPKMEGIVDLIILTPAGRKFDQRYAEQLRASENLLF
;
A
#
# COMPACT_ATOMS: atom_id res chain seq x y z
N MET A 1 4.03 9.12 12.66
CA MET A 1 3.30 8.00 11.99
C MET A 1 3.98 7.72 10.67
N LYS A 2 4.35 6.47 10.43
CA LYS A 2 4.89 6.06 9.13
C LYS A 2 3.81 5.33 8.33
N ILE A 3 3.62 5.72 7.07
CA ILE A 3 2.61 5.14 6.18
C ILE A 3 3.28 4.74 4.88
N LYS A 4 3.16 3.47 4.51
CA LYS A 4 3.58 2.99 3.19
C LYS A 4 2.38 2.46 2.43
N ALA A 5 2.33 2.73 1.13
CA ALA A 5 1.29 2.23 0.24
C ALA A 5 1.92 1.50 -0.95
N ILE A 6 1.64 0.21 -1.08
CA ILE A 6 2.04 -0.60 -2.24
C ILE A 6 0.98 -0.41 -3.32
N SER A 7 1.36 0.02 -4.51
CA SER A 7 0.44 0.32 -5.60
C SER A 7 1.07 0.04 -6.96
N ILE A 8 0.23 -0.27 -7.94
CA ILE A 8 0.64 -0.31 -9.35
C ILE A 8 0.67 1.07 -10.01
N PHE A 9 0.20 2.11 -9.29
CA PHE A 9 0.17 3.51 -9.71
C PHE A 9 0.66 4.41 -8.57
N PRO A 10 1.95 4.43 -8.23
CA PRO A 10 2.49 5.25 -7.14
C PRO A 10 2.26 6.75 -7.37
N GLU A 11 2.15 7.20 -8.60
CA GLU A 11 1.90 8.60 -8.97
C GLU A 11 0.52 9.09 -8.48
N TYR A 12 -0.42 8.18 -8.23
CA TYR A 12 -1.74 8.49 -7.69
C TYR A 12 -1.67 9.20 -6.34
N PHE A 13 -0.59 9.00 -5.60
CA PHE A 13 -0.36 9.62 -4.29
C PHE A 13 0.31 11.00 -4.35
N THR A 14 0.64 11.50 -5.55
CA THR A 14 1.25 12.84 -5.71
C THR A 14 0.45 13.96 -5.03
N PRO A 15 -0.90 13.97 -5.03
CA PRO A 15 -1.68 15.00 -4.34
C PRO A 15 -1.47 15.06 -2.83
N LEU A 16 -0.95 14.01 -2.19
CA LEU A 16 -0.64 14.03 -0.75
C LEU A 16 0.46 15.04 -0.40
N LYS A 17 1.24 15.49 -1.39
CA LYS A 17 2.25 16.55 -1.20
C LYS A 17 1.64 17.95 -1.11
N LEU A 18 0.33 18.08 -1.25
CA LEU A 18 -0.36 19.36 -1.27
C LEU A 18 -1.04 19.65 0.07
N SER A 19 -1.32 20.95 0.31
CA SER A 19 -2.15 21.43 1.41
C SER A 19 -1.65 21.00 2.80
N LEU A 20 -2.57 20.69 3.71
CA LEU A 20 -2.24 20.33 5.10
C LEU A 20 -1.50 19.00 5.21
N ILE A 21 -1.81 18.03 4.35
CA ILE A 21 -1.13 16.74 4.34
C ILE A 21 0.33 16.92 3.92
N GLY A 22 0.57 17.70 2.86
CA GLY A 22 1.93 18.03 2.42
C GLY A 22 2.75 18.70 3.52
N LYS A 23 2.16 19.66 4.25
CA LYS A 23 2.83 20.28 5.40
C LYS A 23 3.13 19.32 6.54
N ALA A 24 2.25 18.34 6.78
CA ALA A 24 2.47 17.31 7.79
C ALA A 24 3.64 16.37 7.40
N ILE A 25 3.77 16.07 6.12
CA ILE A 25 4.88 15.28 5.57
C ILE A 25 6.19 16.07 5.66
N GLU A 26 6.21 17.32 5.20
CA GLU A 26 7.37 18.22 5.27
C GLU A 26 7.84 18.45 6.71
N GLY A 27 6.89 18.57 7.63
CA GLY A 27 7.16 18.74 9.07
C GLY A 27 7.51 17.45 9.80
N GLY A 28 7.58 16.29 9.13
CA GLY A 28 7.93 15.00 9.74
C GLY A 28 6.86 14.41 10.67
N ILE A 29 5.64 14.96 10.67
CA ILE A 29 4.51 14.40 11.45
C ILE A 29 4.04 13.09 10.83
N VAL A 30 4.05 13.04 9.49
CA VAL A 30 3.76 11.84 8.69
C VAL A 30 4.96 11.56 7.78
N ASP A 31 5.43 10.32 7.80
CA ASP A 31 6.41 9.79 6.85
C ASP A 31 5.63 8.91 5.85
N PHE A 32 5.48 9.38 4.61
CA PHE A 32 4.72 8.68 3.58
C PHE A 32 5.61 8.22 2.43
N GLU A 33 5.50 6.94 2.08
CA GLU A 33 6.18 6.32 0.94
C GLU A 33 5.18 5.54 0.08
N ALA A 34 5.13 5.83 -1.22
CA ALA A 34 4.45 4.99 -2.20
C ALA A 34 5.46 4.01 -2.83
N ILE A 35 5.15 2.72 -2.78
CA ILE A 35 5.99 1.64 -3.29
C ILE A 35 5.36 1.14 -4.60
N ASP A 36 6.14 1.14 -5.69
CA ASP A 36 5.70 0.59 -6.97
C ASP A 36 5.80 -0.95 -6.94
N LEU A 37 4.63 -1.62 -6.96
CA LEU A 37 4.54 -3.08 -6.99
C LEU A 37 5.27 -3.68 -8.20
N ARG A 38 5.32 -2.96 -9.32
CA ARG A 38 5.97 -3.43 -10.55
C ARG A 38 7.50 -3.55 -10.43
N THR A 39 8.10 -2.98 -9.40
CA THR A 39 9.55 -3.14 -9.13
C THR A 39 9.90 -4.53 -8.58
N PHE A 40 8.90 -5.31 -8.18
CA PHE A 40 9.02 -6.67 -7.65
C PHE A 40 8.61 -7.74 -8.68
N THR A 41 8.76 -7.46 -9.95
CA THR A 41 8.49 -8.40 -11.06
C THR A 41 9.76 -8.63 -11.85
N ASP A 42 9.99 -9.88 -12.27
CA ASP A 42 11.18 -10.28 -13.02
C ASP A 42 10.99 -10.26 -14.53
N ASP A 43 9.72 -10.17 -15.00
CA ASP A 43 9.42 -10.20 -16.41
C ASP A 43 9.56 -8.84 -17.11
N VAL A 44 9.86 -8.86 -18.41
CA VAL A 44 10.08 -7.65 -19.24
C VAL A 44 8.87 -6.71 -19.24
N HIS A 45 7.66 -7.27 -19.10
CA HIS A 45 6.40 -6.50 -19.10
C HIS A 45 6.02 -5.98 -17.71
N ARG A 46 6.76 -6.36 -16.68
CA ARG A 46 6.49 -5.98 -15.27
C ARG A 46 5.05 -6.33 -14.87
N SER A 47 4.62 -7.56 -15.22
CA SER A 47 3.25 -8.03 -15.06
C SER A 47 2.97 -8.40 -13.61
N VAL A 48 2.03 -7.71 -12.99
CA VAL A 48 1.61 -7.90 -11.58
C VAL A 48 0.32 -8.69 -11.44
N ASP A 49 -0.32 -9.03 -12.56
CA ASP A 49 -1.60 -9.75 -12.64
C ASP A 49 -1.54 -10.86 -13.70
N ASP A 50 -2.50 -11.75 -13.63
CA ASP A 50 -2.64 -12.88 -14.55
C ASP A 50 -4.12 -13.27 -14.71
N THR A 51 -4.40 -14.14 -15.65
CA THR A 51 -5.75 -14.66 -15.87
C THR A 51 -6.22 -15.48 -14.67
N PRO A 52 -7.53 -15.42 -14.31
CA PRO A 52 -8.05 -16.19 -13.19
C PRO A 52 -7.87 -17.70 -13.38
N TYR A 53 -7.51 -18.42 -12.32
CA TYR A 53 -7.49 -19.88 -12.31
C TYR A 53 -8.89 -20.44 -12.66
N GLY A 54 -8.95 -21.33 -13.63
CA GLY A 54 -10.22 -21.88 -14.11
C GLY A 54 -10.97 -21.01 -15.13
N GLY A 55 -10.38 -19.90 -15.56
CA GLY A 55 -10.95 -18.98 -16.55
C GLY A 55 -11.97 -18.02 -15.95
N GLY A 56 -12.53 -17.16 -16.80
CA GLY A 56 -13.48 -16.12 -16.40
C GLY A 56 -13.02 -14.73 -16.82
N ALA A 57 -13.88 -13.75 -16.59
CA ALA A 57 -13.58 -12.35 -16.87
C ALA A 57 -12.71 -11.72 -15.79
N GLY A 58 -11.86 -10.77 -16.18
CA GLY A 58 -11.01 -10.03 -15.28
C GLY A 58 -9.60 -10.60 -15.13
N MET A 59 -8.84 -10.02 -14.21
CA MET A 59 -7.46 -10.38 -13.90
C MET A 59 -7.31 -10.56 -12.38
N VAL A 60 -6.36 -11.40 -11.97
CA VAL A 60 -6.05 -11.67 -10.56
C VAL A 60 -4.61 -11.24 -10.30
N MET A 61 -4.38 -10.52 -9.23
CA MET A 61 -3.03 -10.10 -8.83
C MET A 61 -2.17 -11.34 -8.50
N LYS A 62 -0.94 -11.32 -8.98
CA LYS A 62 0.05 -12.35 -8.66
C LYS A 62 0.49 -12.21 -7.20
N PRO A 63 0.51 -13.30 -6.41
CA PRO A 63 0.91 -13.22 -5.01
C PRO A 63 2.40 -12.93 -4.83
N ASP A 64 3.27 -13.41 -5.73
CA ASP A 64 4.72 -13.30 -5.57
C ASP A 64 5.21 -11.85 -5.48
N PRO A 65 4.85 -10.91 -6.41
CA PRO A 65 5.25 -9.51 -6.28
C PRO A 65 4.76 -8.85 -4.99
N TRP A 66 3.57 -9.23 -4.53
CA TRP A 66 3.03 -8.74 -3.25
C TRP A 66 3.82 -9.22 -2.06
N GLY A 67 4.17 -10.51 -2.02
CA GLY A 67 5.02 -11.09 -0.97
C GLY A 67 6.35 -10.35 -0.87
N GLU A 68 7.06 -10.21 -1.98
CA GLU A 68 8.34 -9.51 -2.03
C GLU A 68 8.24 -8.03 -1.64
N ALA A 69 7.20 -7.33 -2.09
CA ALA A 69 6.97 -5.94 -1.72
C ALA A 69 6.74 -5.77 -0.21
N ILE A 70 5.92 -6.63 0.40
CA ILE A 70 5.66 -6.64 1.83
C ILE A 70 6.94 -6.97 2.61
N ASP A 71 7.67 -8.01 2.21
CA ASP A 71 8.91 -8.42 2.84
C ASP A 71 10.01 -7.35 2.74
N SER A 72 10.00 -6.56 1.68
CA SER A 72 10.89 -5.41 1.52
C SER A 72 10.47 -4.21 2.38
N ALA A 73 9.17 -4.02 2.60
CA ALA A 73 8.63 -2.86 3.31
C ALA A 73 8.69 -2.99 4.83
N LEU A 74 8.34 -4.17 5.36
CA LEU A 74 8.20 -4.42 6.80
C LEU A 74 9.48 -4.16 7.61
N PRO A 75 10.68 -4.63 7.22
CA PRO A 75 11.90 -4.40 7.98
C PRO A 75 12.31 -2.93 8.09
N LYS A 76 11.79 -2.06 7.22
CA LYS A 76 12.03 -0.61 7.21
C LYS A 76 11.04 0.17 8.09
N MET A 77 10.11 -0.56 8.73
CA MET A 77 9.08 0.00 9.62
C MET A 77 9.33 -0.55 11.02
N GLU A 78 9.97 0.25 11.86
CA GLU A 78 10.25 -0.13 13.25
C GLU A 78 8.98 -0.14 14.08
N GLY A 79 8.83 -1.13 14.97
CA GLY A 79 7.67 -1.24 15.85
C GLY A 79 6.52 -2.06 15.25
N ILE A 80 5.31 -1.83 15.75
CA ILE A 80 4.10 -2.54 15.34
C ILE A 80 3.60 -1.94 14.01
N VAL A 81 3.36 -2.80 13.04
CA VAL A 81 2.81 -2.42 11.73
C VAL A 81 1.43 -3.03 11.54
N ASP A 82 0.43 -2.21 11.29
CA ASP A 82 -0.88 -2.66 10.82
C ASP A 82 -0.84 -2.83 9.29
N LEU A 83 -0.91 -4.08 8.83
CA LEU A 83 -1.04 -4.43 7.41
C LEU A 83 -2.51 -4.39 7.01
N ILE A 84 -2.83 -3.56 6.03
CA ILE A 84 -4.19 -3.31 5.58
C ILE A 84 -4.32 -3.69 4.10
N ILE A 85 -5.10 -4.72 3.83
CA ILE A 85 -5.40 -5.17 2.46
C ILE A 85 -6.78 -4.61 2.06
N LEU A 86 -6.79 -3.79 1.01
CA LEU A 86 -8.01 -3.21 0.47
C LEU A 86 -8.75 -4.24 -0.40
N THR A 87 -9.94 -4.64 0.02
CA THR A 87 -10.75 -5.64 -0.67
C THR A 87 -12.24 -5.35 -0.52
N PRO A 88 -13.08 -5.63 -1.55
CA PRO A 88 -14.54 -5.48 -1.43
C PRO A 88 -15.18 -6.34 -0.34
N ALA A 89 -14.56 -7.47 0.03
CA ALA A 89 -15.02 -8.36 1.10
C ALA A 89 -14.55 -7.91 2.50
N GLY A 90 -13.74 -6.87 2.59
CA GLY A 90 -13.20 -6.37 3.83
C GLY A 90 -14.19 -5.60 4.70
N ARG A 91 -13.75 -5.23 5.90
CA ARG A 91 -14.47 -4.32 6.77
C ARG A 91 -14.63 -2.95 6.09
N LYS A 92 -15.84 -2.38 6.15
CA LYS A 92 -16.05 -1.02 5.64
C LYS A 92 -15.15 -0.02 6.37
N PHE A 93 -14.44 0.80 5.60
CA PHE A 93 -13.69 1.92 6.14
C PHE A 93 -14.67 3.06 6.48
N ASP A 94 -14.76 3.38 7.77
CA ASP A 94 -15.57 4.45 8.32
C ASP A 94 -14.76 5.31 9.29
N GLN A 95 -15.35 6.39 9.79
CA GLN A 95 -14.69 7.30 10.72
C GLN A 95 -14.17 6.61 11.98
N ARG A 96 -14.93 5.66 12.52
CA ARG A 96 -14.53 4.90 13.72
C ARG A 96 -13.28 4.07 13.44
N TYR A 97 -13.20 3.45 12.26
CA TYR A 97 -12.03 2.67 11.89
C TYR A 97 -10.81 3.58 11.61
N ALA A 98 -11.03 4.75 10.98
CA ALA A 98 -9.97 5.75 10.81
C ALA A 98 -9.39 6.21 12.15
N GLU A 99 -10.25 6.42 13.16
CA GLU A 99 -9.80 6.78 14.52
C GLU A 99 -9.01 5.67 15.20
N GLN A 100 -9.33 4.41 14.93
CA GLN A 100 -8.53 3.28 15.41
C GLN A 100 -7.15 3.27 14.78
N LEU A 101 -7.08 3.40 13.44
CA LEU A 101 -5.82 3.43 12.71
C LEU A 101 -4.95 4.64 13.04
N ARG A 102 -5.56 5.75 13.45
CA ARG A 102 -4.80 6.92 13.93
C ARG A 102 -3.92 6.62 15.14
N ALA A 103 -4.28 5.63 15.94
CA ALA A 103 -3.50 5.21 17.11
C ALA A 103 -2.31 4.32 16.74
N SER A 104 -2.23 3.85 15.51
CA SER A 104 -1.15 3.01 15.01
C SER A 104 0.12 3.82 14.77
N GLU A 105 1.26 3.23 15.05
CA GLU A 105 2.57 3.84 14.76
C GLU A 105 2.90 3.77 13.27
N ASN A 106 2.60 2.61 12.67
CA ASN A 106 2.93 2.32 11.28
C ASN A 106 1.75 1.65 10.57
N LEU A 107 1.49 2.10 9.34
CA LEU A 107 0.46 1.54 8.46
C LEU A 107 1.10 1.11 7.14
N LEU A 108 0.83 -0.12 6.70
CA LEU A 108 1.19 -0.63 5.38
C LEU A 108 -0.09 -1.00 4.62
N PHE A 109 -0.34 -0.31 3.49
CA PHE A 109 -1.47 -0.53 2.60
C PHE A 109 -1.06 -1.26 1.32
#